data_bc6f76bc1f3ff59a0aa99a54cccab9c9
#
_entry.id   bc6f76bc1f3ff59a0aa99a54cccab9c9
#
_cell.length_a   1.000
_cell.length_b   1.000
_cell.length_c   1.000
_cell.angle_alpha   90.00
_cell.angle_beta   90.00
_cell.angle_gamma   90.00
#
_symmetry.space_group_name_H-M   'P 1'
#
loop_
_entity.id
_entity.type
_entity.pdbx_description
1 polymer ?
#
loop_
_entity_poly.entity_id
_entity_poly.type
_entity_poly.pdbx_seq_one_letter_code
_entity_poly.pdbx_strand_id
1 'polypeptide(L)'
;MIGELAAYEKLTHLFVASETDLHAALFGANPRAEVLLACFGSEVAAFALFFHNFSTFLGRPGLWLEDLFVRPAYRRRGCAQALLKSLAGIARERGCGRFEWSVLDWNASAIDFYRSLGAAVLPDWRIVRVVGPSLDALADT
;
A
#
# COMPACT_ATOMS: atom_id res chain seq x y z
N MET A 1 -12.72 -0.99 -5.68
CA MET A 1 -11.42 -1.72 -5.70
C MET A 1 -10.86 -2.01 -4.32
N ILE A 2 -10.85 -1.08 -3.37
CA ILE A 2 -10.36 -1.37 -1.99
C ILE A 2 -11.19 -2.48 -1.33
N GLY A 3 -12.52 -2.47 -1.46
CA GLY A 3 -13.36 -3.57 -0.99
C GLY A 3 -13.07 -4.92 -1.69
N GLU A 4 -12.69 -4.90 -2.97
CA GLU A 4 -12.25 -6.11 -3.69
C GLU A 4 -10.92 -6.64 -3.15
N LEU A 5 -10.00 -5.75 -2.76
CA LEU A 5 -8.75 -6.11 -2.08
C LEU A 5 -9.03 -6.72 -0.71
N ALA A 6 -9.90 -6.09 0.09
CA ALA A 6 -10.28 -6.60 1.41
C ALA A 6 -10.88 -8.01 1.32
N ALA A 7 -11.70 -8.28 0.30
CA ALA A 7 -12.23 -9.61 0.03
C ALA A 7 -11.14 -10.61 -0.35
N TYR A 8 -10.20 -10.23 -1.20
CA TYR A 8 -9.06 -11.07 -1.58
C TYR A 8 -8.20 -11.45 -0.37
N GLU A 9 -7.94 -10.48 0.51
CA GLU A 9 -7.15 -10.69 1.73
C GLU A 9 -7.92 -11.35 2.88
N LYS A 10 -9.23 -11.63 2.69
CA LYS A 10 -10.13 -12.19 3.73
C LYS A 10 -10.31 -11.27 4.95
N LEU A 11 -10.22 -9.96 4.72
CA LEU A 11 -10.26 -8.91 5.75
C LEU A 11 -11.45 -7.96 5.58
N THR A 12 -12.53 -8.38 4.92
CA THR A 12 -13.74 -7.56 4.70
C THR A 12 -14.33 -6.99 5.98
N HIS A 13 -14.21 -7.71 7.10
CA HIS A 13 -14.68 -7.27 8.41
C HIS A 13 -13.91 -6.06 8.98
N LEU A 14 -12.73 -5.76 8.44
CA LEU A 14 -11.92 -4.58 8.80
C LEU A 14 -12.17 -3.39 7.87
N PHE A 15 -12.85 -3.59 6.75
CA PHE A 15 -13.10 -2.53 5.78
C PHE A 15 -14.36 -1.74 6.16
N VAL A 16 -14.16 -0.63 6.86
CA VAL A 16 -15.24 0.27 7.36
C VAL A 16 -15.21 1.66 6.72
N ALA A 17 -14.18 1.96 5.92
CA ALA A 17 -14.04 3.27 5.27
C ALA A 17 -15.13 3.51 4.23
N SER A 18 -15.72 4.71 4.25
CA SER A 18 -16.66 5.16 3.24
C SER A 18 -15.94 5.80 2.03
N GLU A 19 -16.67 5.96 0.93
CA GLU A 19 -16.18 6.72 -0.23
C GLU A 19 -15.86 8.18 0.13
N THR A 20 -16.65 8.79 1.00
CA THR A 20 -16.43 10.14 1.51
C THR A 20 -15.12 10.24 2.30
N ASP A 21 -14.81 9.26 3.15
CA ASP A 21 -13.56 9.23 3.92
C ASP A 21 -12.35 9.15 2.98
N LEU A 22 -12.42 8.28 1.99
CA LEU A 22 -11.35 8.10 1.01
C LEU A 22 -11.17 9.34 0.13
N HIS A 23 -12.27 9.97 -0.28
CA HIS A 23 -12.21 11.20 -1.05
C HIS A 23 -11.54 12.33 -0.25
N ALA A 24 -11.91 12.51 1.00
CA ALA A 24 -11.29 13.51 1.87
C ALA A 24 -9.80 13.24 2.10
N ALA A 25 -9.41 11.97 2.28
CA ALA A 25 -8.03 11.56 2.50
C ALA A 25 -7.13 11.77 1.26
N LEU A 26 -7.69 11.64 0.06
CA LEU A 26 -6.93 11.74 -1.20
C LEU A 26 -6.97 13.15 -1.82
N PHE A 27 -8.10 13.84 -1.68
CA PHE A 27 -8.38 15.09 -2.41
C PHE A 27 -8.78 16.26 -1.50
N GLY A 28 -8.79 16.08 -0.19
CA GLY A 28 -9.08 17.14 0.77
C GLY A 28 -7.97 18.18 0.88
N ALA A 29 -8.14 19.17 1.74
CA ALA A 29 -7.18 20.25 1.93
C ALA A 29 -5.78 19.79 2.40
N ASN A 30 -5.74 18.64 3.10
CA ASN A 30 -4.50 18.02 3.57
C ASN A 30 -4.49 16.54 3.18
N PRO A 31 -4.14 16.20 1.94
CA PRO A 31 -4.10 14.80 1.49
C PRO A 31 -3.18 13.96 2.36
N ARG A 32 -3.63 12.76 2.71
CA ARG A 32 -2.88 11.82 3.57
C ARG A 32 -2.22 10.72 2.78
N ALA A 33 -2.69 10.48 1.56
CA ALA A 33 -2.19 9.45 0.67
C ALA A 33 -2.35 9.90 -0.79
N GLU A 34 -1.68 9.19 -1.66
CA GLU A 34 -1.75 9.35 -3.11
C GLU A 34 -2.09 8.00 -3.74
N VAL A 35 -2.64 8.03 -4.95
CA VAL A 35 -3.02 6.82 -5.65
C VAL A 35 -2.56 6.85 -7.11
N LEU A 36 -2.06 5.72 -7.59
CA LEU A 36 -1.85 5.45 -9.01
C LEU A 36 -2.87 4.43 -9.50
N LEU A 37 -3.36 4.64 -10.69
CA LEU A 37 -4.26 3.71 -11.37
C LEU A 37 -3.58 3.16 -12.63
N ALA A 38 -3.73 1.85 -12.86
CA ALA A 38 -3.43 1.25 -14.14
C ALA A 38 -4.75 1.00 -14.89
N CYS A 39 -4.84 1.51 -16.12
CA CYS A 39 -6.06 1.43 -16.93
C CYS A 39 -5.79 0.75 -18.27
N PHE A 40 -6.79 0.04 -18.77
CA PHE A 40 -6.88 -0.41 -20.15
C PHE A 40 -8.04 0.34 -20.81
N GLY A 41 -7.72 1.33 -21.64
CA GLY A 41 -8.73 2.27 -22.13
C GLY A 41 -9.37 3.04 -20.96
N SER A 42 -10.68 2.98 -20.84
CA SER A 42 -11.45 3.62 -19.75
C SER A 42 -11.60 2.74 -18.49
N GLU A 43 -11.16 1.48 -18.53
CA GLU A 43 -11.36 0.55 -17.43
C GLU A 43 -10.18 0.56 -16.45
N VAL A 44 -10.46 0.74 -15.17
CA VAL A 44 -9.47 0.66 -14.11
C VAL A 44 -9.20 -0.80 -13.80
N ALA A 45 -7.98 -1.25 -14.09
CA ALA A 45 -7.53 -2.62 -13.93
C ALA A 45 -6.82 -2.88 -12.60
N ALA A 46 -6.10 -1.87 -12.09
CA ALA A 46 -5.32 -1.98 -10.87
C ALA A 46 -5.16 -0.62 -10.19
N PHE A 47 -4.82 -0.63 -8.91
CA PHE A 47 -4.44 0.58 -8.17
C PHE A 47 -3.29 0.31 -7.21
N ALA A 48 -2.57 1.37 -6.89
CA ALA A 48 -1.61 1.42 -5.79
C ALA A 48 -1.86 2.69 -4.97
N LEU A 49 -2.05 2.53 -3.66
CA LEU A 49 -2.21 3.63 -2.72
C LEU A 49 -0.96 3.72 -1.84
N PHE A 50 -0.40 4.91 -1.70
CA PHE A 50 0.87 5.10 -1.02
C PHE A 50 0.95 6.44 -0.30
N PHE A 51 1.90 6.53 0.62
CA PHE A 51 2.22 7.76 1.36
C PHE A 51 3.70 7.75 1.75
N HIS A 52 4.18 8.84 2.35
CA HIS A 52 5.56 8.93 2.82
C HIS A 52 5.66 8.62 4.31
N ASN A 53 6.59 7.74 4.66
CA ASN A 53 7.13 7.59 6.01
C ASN A 53 8.51 8.27 6.10
N PHE A 54 9.24 8.07 7.17
CA PHE A 54 10.55 8.65 7.37
C PHE A 54 11.52 7.66 8.02
N SER A 55 12.75 7.62 7.53
CA SER A 55 13.82 6.85 8.14
C SER A 55 14.80 7.76 8.88
N THR A 56 14.85 7.66 10.19
CA THR A 56 15.81 8.41 11.00
C THR A 56 17.24 7.97 10.72
N PHE A 57 17.47 6.69 10.45
CA PHE A 57 18.82 6.16 10.17
C PHE A 57 19.36 6.64 8.84
N LEU A 58 18.50 6.83 7.85
CA LEU A 58 18.89 7.36 6.54
C LEU A 58 18.78 8.87 6.45
N GLY A 59 18.07 9.52 7.40
CA GLY A 59 17.77 10.95 7.37
C GLY A 59 16.95 11.37 6.15
N ARG A 60 16.10 10.47 5.62
CA ARG A 60 15.37 10.65 4.38
C ARG A 60 13.94 10.16 4.48
N PRO A 61 13.01 10.72 3.68
CA PRO A 61 11.69 10.12 3.53
C PRO A 61 11.81 8.70 2.96
N GLY A 62 10.84 7.88 3.27
CA GLY A 62 10.58 6.62 2.60
C GLY A 62 9.26 6.69 1.85
N LEU A 63 9.06 5.84 0.87
CA LEU A 63 7.78 5.64 0.23
C LEU A 63 7.18 4.35 0.80
N TRP A 64 5.97 4.46 1.36
CA TRP A 64 5.21 3.34 1.88
C TRP A 64 4.04 3.03 0.98
N LEU A 65 4.02 1.83 0.42
CA LEU A 65 2.89 1.33 -0.33
C LEU A 65 1.92 0.64 0.62
N GLU A 66 0.74 1.22 0.81
CA GLU A 66 -0.30 0.66 1.65
C GLU A 66 -1.04 -0.47 0.96
N ASP A 67 -1.53 -0.21 -0.27
CA ASP A 67 -2.31 -1.15 -1.04
C ASP A 67 -1.79 -1.29 -2.46
N LEU A 68 -1.74 -2.53 -2.95
CA LEU A 68 -1.53 -2.87 -4.36
C LEU A 68 -2.52 -3.97 -4.74
N PHE A 69 -3.40 -3.67 -5.67
CA PHE A 69 -4.41 -4.63 -6.11
C PHE A 69 -4.59 -4.61 -7.63
N VAL A 70 -4.63 -5.79 -8.22
CA VAL A 70 -4.95 -6.01 -9.63
C VAL A 70 -6.21 -6.85 -9.70
N ARG A 71 -7.23 -6.35 -10.37
CA ARG A 71 -8.46 -7.10 -10.62
C ARG A 71 -8.17 -8.43 -11.31
N PRO A 72 -8.83 -9.53 -10.94
CA PRO A 72 -8.53 -10.87 -11.46
C PRO A 72 -8.45 -10.94 -12.99
N ALA A 73 -9.37 -10.27 -13.70
CA ALA A 73 -9.41 -10.24 -15.17
C ALA A 73 -8.16 -9.61 -15.83
N TYR A 74 -7.37 -8.83 -15.08
CA TYR A 74 -6.20 -8.12 -15.58
C TYR A 74 -4.88 -8.63 -14.99
N ARG A 75 -4.92 -9.71 -14.20
CA ARG A 75 -3.71 -10.32 -13.64
C ARG A 75 -2.83 -10.92 -14.74
N ARG A 76 -1.53 -11.06 -14.44
CA ARG A 76 -0.49 -11.57 -15.35
C ARG A 76 -0.32 -10.76 -16.64
N ARG A 77 -0.80 -9.52 -16.65
CA ARG A 77 -0.66 -8.56 -17.76
C ARG A 77 0.30 -7.41 -17.45
N GLY A 78 1.14 -7.55 -16.41
CA GLY A 78 2.17 -6.59 -16.04
C GLY A 78 1.69 -5.39 -15.21
N CYS A 79 0.41 -5.27 -14.84
CA CYS A 79 -0.12 -4.10 -14.11
C CYS A 79 0.60 -3.85 -12.78
N ALA A 80 0.79 -4.88 -11.97
CA ALA A 80 1.48 -4.74 -10.68
C ALA A 80 2.93 -4.28 -10.86
N GLN A 81 3.64 -4.87 -11.80
CA GLN A 81 5.02 -4.50 -12.11
C GLN A 81 5.11 -3.05 -12.61
N ALA A 82 4.20 -2.62 -13.47
CA ALA A 82 4.16 -1.24 -13.97
C ALA A 82 3.92 -0.24 -12.85
N LEU A 83 2.96 -0.51 -11.94
CA LEU A 83 2.70 0.33 -10.77
C LEU A 83 3.91 0.40 -9.84
N LEU A 84 4.53 -0.73 -9.50
CA LEU A 84 5.73 -0.76 -8.65
C LEU A 84 6.91 -0.01 -9.30
N LYS A 85 7.10 -0.15 -10.61
CA LYS A 85 8.12 0.60 -11.34
C LYS A 85 7.87 2.11 -11.29
N SER A 86 6.62 2.55 -11.47
CA SER A 86 6.25 3.96 -11.37
C SER A 86 6.48 4.49 -9.96
N LEU A 87 6.10 3.74 -8.92
CA LEU A 87 6.34 4.10 -7.52
C LEU A 87 7.84 4.18 -7.19
N ALA A 88 8.65 3.26 -7.69
CA ALA A 88 10.11 3.32 -7.54
C ALA A 88 10.69 4.58 -8.23
N GLY A 89 10.13 4.98 -9.38
CA GLY A 89 10.45 6.26 -10.04
C GLY A 89 10.15 7.45 -9.15
N ILE A 90 8.93 7.52 -8.62
CA ILE A 90 8.49 8.57 -7.68
C ILE A 90 9.38 8.61 -6.43
N ALA A 91 9.67 7.44 -5.85
CA ALA A 91 10.55 7.36 -4.68
C ALA A 91 11.93 7.94 -4.97
N ARG A 92 12.52 7.62 -6.11
CA ARG A 92 13.82 8.15 -6.54
C ARG A 92 13.77 9.66 -6.77
N GLU A 93 12.77 10.15 -7.49
CA GLU A 93 12.59 11.59 -7.79
C GLU A 93 12.41 12.43 -6.53
N ARG A 94 11.71 11.86 -5.53
CA ARG A 94 11.47 12.52 -4.23
C ARG A 94 12.59 12.33 -3.22
N GLY A 95 13.70 11.68 -3.58
CA GLY A 95 14.85 11.47 -2.71
C GLY A 95 14.59 10.48 -1.57
N CYS A 96 13.62 9.58 -1.72
CA CYS A 96 13.34 8.55 -0.73
C CYS A 96 14.53 7.63 -0.56
N GLY A 97 14.88 7.30 0.69
CA GLY A 97 15.97 6.38 1.01
C GLY A 97 15.56 4.91 0.92
N ARG A 98 14.26 4.63 0.91
CA ARG A 98 13.71 3.27 0.80
C ARG A 98 12.28 3.29 0.25
N PHE A 99 11.85 2.15 -0.28
CA PHE A 99 10.51 1.88 -0.74
C PHE A 99 10.05 0.58 -0.11
N GLU A 100 8.99 0.62 0.69
CA GLU A 100 8.57 -0.49 1.56
C GLU A 100 7.07 -0.75 1.49
N TRP A 101 6.68 -1.98 1.78
CA TRP A 101 5.28 -2.42 1.96
C TRP A 101 5.21 -3.67 2.82
N SER A 102 4.01 -4.01 3.26
CA SER A 102 3.72 -5.27 3.95
C SER A 102 3.11 -6.28 2.99
N VAL A 103 3.29 -7.54 3.30
CA VAL A 103 2.65 -8.66 2.61
C VAL A 103 2.16 -9.66 3.64
N LEU A 104 0.97 -10.21 3.42
CA LEU A 104 0.43 -11.26 4.28
C LEU A 104 1.29 -12.53 4.15
N ASP A 105 1.60 -13.14 5.27
CA ASP A 105 2.54 -14.25 5.39
C ASP A 105 2.15 -15.47 4.53
N TRP A 106 0.85 -15.69 4.36
CA TRP A 106 0.30 -16.77 3.55
C TRP A 106 0.36 -16.50 2.03
N ASN A 107 0.63 -15.25 1.59
CA ASN A 107 0.56 -14.85 0.19
C ASN A 107 1.88 -15.16 -0.54
N ALA A 108 2.20 -16.44 -0.65
CA ALA A 108 3.45 -16.93 -1.24
C ALA A 108 3.67 -16.40 -2.67
N SER A 109 2.61 -16.34 -3.49
CA SER A 109 2.74 -15.86 -4.87
C SER A 109 3.14 -14.39 -4.95
N ALA A 110 2.64 -13.54 -4.05
CA ALA A 110 3.06 -12.14 -3.98
C ALA A 110 4.49 -12.02 -3.46
N ILE A 111 4.85 -12.79 -2.44
CA ILE A 111 6.22 -12.83 -1.89
C ILE A 111 7.23 -13.20 -2.98
N ASP A 112 6.96 -14.25 -3.75
CA ASP A 112 7.84 -14.69 -4.85
C ASP A 112 7.93 -13.64 -5.95
N PHE A 113 6.81 -13.00 -6.28
CA PHE A 113 6.79 -11.89 -7.22
C PHE A 113 7.66 -10.72 -6.75
N TYR A 114 7.53 -10.29 -5.50
CA TYR A 114 8.34 -9.20 -4.95
C TYR A 114 9.83 -9.54 -4.91
N ARG A 115 10.18 -10.76 -4.52
CA ARG A 115 11.56 -11.25 -4.57
C ARG A 115 12.14 -11.23 -5.98
N SER A 116 11.34 -11.58 -6.99
CA SER A 116 11.77 -11.52 -8.40
C SER A 116 12.09 -10.10 -8.88
N LEU A 117 11.56 -9.07 -8.19
CA LEU A 117 11.87 -7.66 -8.44
C LEU A 117 13.07 -7.14 -7.63
N GLY A 118 13.71 -7.99 -6.84
CA GLY A 118 14.83 -7.63 -5.97
C GLY A 118 14.45 -7.13 -4.58
N ALA A 119 13.18 -7.25 -4.18
CA ALA A 119 12.76 -6.88 -2.83
C ALA A 119 13.21 -7.94 -1.82
N ALA A 120 13.63 -7.49 -0.64
CA ALA A 120 13.95 -8.35 0.50
C ALA A 120 12.77 -8.39 1.47
N VAL A 121 12.34 -9.58 1.86
CA VAL A 121 11.39 -9.76 2.97
C VAL A 121 12.17 -9.74 4.27
N LEU A 122 11.75 -8.92 5.23
CA LEU A 122 12.41 -8.71 6.52
C LEU A 122 11.73 -9.57 7.60
N PRO A 123 12.19 -10.79 7.87
CA PRO A 123 11.48 -11.74 8.75
C PRO A 123 11.55 -11.37 10.23
N ASP A 124 12.53 -10.56 10.63
CA ASP A 124 12.75 -10.19 12.04
C ASP A 124 11.88 -9.01 12.49
N TRP A 125 11.19 -8.33 11.56
CA TRP A 125 10.30 -7.22 11.85
C TRP A 125 8.86 -7.69 12.02
N ARG A 126 8.17 -7.10 12.99
CA ARG A 126 6.75 -7.37 13.24
C ARG A 126 5.99 -6.06 13.32
N ILE A 127 4.79 -6.03 12.76
CA ILE A 127 3.88 -4.90 12.89
C ILE A 127 3.26 -4.96 14.29
N VAL A 128 3.36 -3.85 15.03
CA VAL A 128 2.67 -3.66 16.31
C VAL A 128 1.58 -2.64 16.12
N ARG A 129 0.37 -2.95 16.57
CA ARG A 129 -0.83 -2.12 16.33
C ARG A 129 -1.65 -1.96 17.58
N VAL A 130 -2.09 -0.74 17.85
CA VAL A 130 -3.08 -0.41 18.87
C VAL A 130 -4.27 0.25 18.19
N VAL A 131 -5.48 -0.22 18.45
CA VAL A 131 -6.71 0.27 17.80
C VAL A 131 -7.89 0.29 18.77
N GLY A 132 -8.90 1.10 18.46
CA GLY A 132 -10.16 1.17 19.21
C GLY A 132 -9.95 1.47 20.68
N PRO A 133 -10.68 0.80 21.59
CA PRO A 133 -10.63 1.08 23.03
C PRO A 133 -9.22 1.01 23.64
N SER A 134 -8.33 0.17 23.06
CA SER A 134 -6.94 0.08 23.53
C SER A 134 -6.13 1.34 23.18
N LEU A 135 -6.45 2.00 22.06
CA LEU A 135 -5.83 3.27 21.69
C LEU A 135 -6.26 4.38 22.65
N ASP A 136 -7.56 4.45 22.97
CA ASP A 136 -8.11 5.42 23.91
C ASP A 136 -7.47 5.22 25.29
N ALA A 137 -7.46 3.99 25.79
CA ALA A 137 -6.87 3.68 27.09
C ALA A 137 -5.36 4.02 27.14
N LEU A 138 -4.61 3.85 26.07
CA LEU A 138 -3.20 4.23 26.02
C LEU A 138 -3.02 5.75 26.01
N ALA A 139 -3.91 6.50 25.38
CA ALA A 139 -3.87 7.97 25.33
C ALA A 139 -4.20 8.60 26.69
N ASP A 140 -5.06 7.95 27.49
CA ASP A 140 -5.52 8.44 28.80
C ASP A 140 -4.59 8.06 29.96
N THR A 141 -3.51 7.32 29.69
CA THR A 141 -2.53 6.92 30.71
C THR A 141 -1.50 8.03 30.95
#